data_e744dd5e1da492d0a203229bfa7689a2
#
_entry.id   e744dd5e1da492d0a203229bfa7689a2
#
_cell.length_a   1.000
_cell.length_b   1.000
_cell.length_c   1.000
_cell.angle_alpha   90.00
_cell.angle_beta   90.00
_cell.angle_gamma   90.00
#
_symmetry.space_group_name_H-M   'P 1'
#
loop_
_entity.id
_entity.type
_entity.pdbx_description
1 polymer ?
#
loop_
_entity_poly.entity_id
_entity_poly.type
_entity_poly.pdbx_seq_one_letter_code
_entity_poly.pdbx_strand_id
1 'polypeptide(L)'
;MIVKHFEEKIQELFQKAIASLPMTDMWSMEKNVTSFQHHVEADILIKKGGINFAIVEVKASQYAKAFELAVMHARFAAILLSTPFYFVVTPEKFAYFQSDIDGKLLRSESREITEFDITSILRSEQPGEFDNKKWKESIEQITREVEESTDTKLQKAAILIVLESLKYKENFTTDNKTRKILLTPDTEERLFDALLGVYKKKAVCRFTSLNSIFRTINTGKQSMCSIVAMNDKSETSYVGEYFKFKKWNFNKMPYLQSGPNDWNNSFITSCCDIDQENDFTMLRMYADDAKGVCIKYKVLDLRQFPGFILRKVSYQRKDGTHPELDIIIGLLSINVNGYTTALPSMSIWQHFFKPKEYDFEKEVRLLYRKDKGGIQPNETFWILNDEFNIVSPLVNFEVTTAHNTYPLQLEGMTLGPKMREADINSRQFSHLLQTAGPNSLINGPQVGIKVSDITHYR
;
A
#
# COMPACT_ATOMS: atom_id res chain seq x y z
N MET A 1 -3.96 39.57 28.46
CA MET A 1 -3.32 39.33 29.77
C MET A 1 -4.00 38.15 30.52
N ILE A 2 -5.32 38.14 30.68
CA ILE A 2 -6.06 37.04 31.38
C ILE A 2 -5.92 35.68 30.73
N VAL A 3 -5.98 35.60 29.38
CA VAL A 3 -5.87 34.35 28.61
C VAL A 3 -4.50 33.68 28.86
N LYS A 4 -3.42 34.43 28.67
CA LYS A 4 -2.05 33.93 28.85
C LYS A 4 -1.79 33.41 30.26
N HIS A 5 -2.35 34.07 31.27
CA HIS A 5 -2.23 33.65 32.68
C HIS A 5 -2.96 32.32 32.98
N PHE A 6 -4.11 32.06 32.34
CA PHE A 6 -4.83 30.81 32.52
C PHE A 6 -4.06 29.63 31.83
N GLU A 7 -3.56 29.81 30.64
CA GLU A 7 -2.75 28.79 29.95
C GLU A 7 -1.48 28.44 30.74
N GLU A 8 -0.75 29.46 31.25
CA GLU A 8 0.42 29.25 32.10
C GLU A 8 0.08 28.48 33.38
N LYS A 9 -1.05 28.82 34.03
CA LYS A 9 -1.54 28.12 35.22
C LYS A 9 -1.80 26.64 34.93
N ILE A 10 -2.45 26.31 33.83
CA ILE A 10 -2.75 24.93 33.45
C ILE A 10 -1.47 24.19 33.10
N GLN A 11 -0.53 24.81 32.35
CA GLN A 11 0.77 24.22 32.06
C GLN A 11 1.57 23.89 33.35
N GLU A 12 1.56 24.75 34.33
CA GLU A 12 2.20 24.49 35.63
C GLU A 12 1.51 23.35 36.40
N LEU A 13 0.17 23.28 36.33
CA LEU A 13 -0.61 22.23 36.97
C LEU A 13 -0.28 20.84 36.38
N PHE A 14 -0.22 20.75 35.05
CA PHE A 14 0.21 19.51 34.39
C PHE A 14 1.66 19.15 34.69
N GLN A 15 2.54 20.13 34.76
CA GLN A 15 3.95 19.90 35.10
C GLN A 15 4.10 19.34 36.54
N LYS A 16 3.35 19.86 37.53
CA LYS A 16 3.32 19.33 38.89
C LYS A 16 2.75 17.92 38.96
N ALA A 17 1.64 17.69 38.25
CA ALA A 17 1.01 16.39 38.19
C ALA A 17 1.97 15.32 37.61
N ILE A 18 2.64 15.65 36.53
CA ILE A 18 3.61 14.76 35.88
C ILE A 18 4.82 14.48 36.76
N ALA A 19 5.32 15.51 37.51
CA ALA A 19 6.42 15.34 38.43
C ALA A 19 6.08 14.45 39.63
N SER A 20 4.78 14.32 39.98
CA SER A 20 4.28 13.44 41.06
C SER A 20 4.09 11.98 40.61
N LEU A 21 4.23 11.67 39.31
CA LEU A 21 4.12 10.31 38.78
C LEU A 21 5.40 9.48 39.01
N PRO A 22 5.33 8.15 39.05
CA PRO A 22 6.48 7.31 39.28
C PRO A 22 7.60 7.56 38.20
N MET A 23 8.82 7.74 38.66
CA MET A 23 10.01 7.93 37.76
C MET A 23 10.23 6.76 36.82
N THR A 24 9.81 5.56 37.18
CA THR A 24 9.88 4.34 36.36
C THR A 24 9.15 4.47 35.02
N ASP A 25 8.14 5.30 34.97
CA ASP A 25 7.29 5.48 33.79
C ASP A 25 7.84 6.52 32.78
N MET A 26 8.92 7.21 33.14
CA MET A 26 9.59 8.23 32.31
C MET A 26 8.61 9.23 31.67
N TRP A 27 7.73 9.81 32.50
CA TRP A 27 6.81 10.84 32.05
C TRP A 27 7.54 12.17 31.77
N SER A 28 7.16 12.82 30.70
CA SER A 28 7.64 14.17 30.35
C SER A 28 6.56 14.97 29.63
N MET A 29 6.74 16.28 29.53
CA MET A 29 5.87 17.16 28.77
C MET A 29 6.64 18.21 28.00
N GLU A 30 6.08 18.62 26.89
CA GLU A 30 6.52 19.75 26.06
C GLU A 30 5.40 20.79 26.01
N LYS A 31 5.78 22.07 26.08
CA LYS A 31 4.84 23.21 26.06
C LYS A 31 4.87 23.86 24.69
N ASN A 32 3.71 24.37 24.25
CA ASN A 32 3.57 25.11 22.99
C ASN A 32 4.20 24.37 21.79
N VAL A 33 3.78 23.14 21.59
CA VAL A 33 4.32 22.27 20.55
C VAL A 33 3.79 22.71 19.19
N THR A 34 4.70 23.05 18.30
CA THR A 34 4.37 23.36 16.89
C THR A 34 5.01 22.32 15.98
N SER A 35 4.19 21.64 15.21
CA SER A 35 4.68 20.75 14.15
C SER A 35 4.56 21.42 12.79
N PHE A 36 5.68 21.89 12.26
CA PHE A 36 5.74 22.50 10.92
C PHE A 36 5.37 21.54 9.80
N GLN A 37 5.65 20.25 9.96
CA GLN A 37 5.29 19.22 8.98
C GLN A 37 3.77 19.01 8.88
N HIS A 38 3.04 19.24 9.96
CA HIS A 38 1.61 18.95 10.06
C HIS A 38 0.75 20.19 10.22
N HIS A 39 1.34 21.39 10.30
CA HIS A 39 0.63 22.65 10.56
C HIS A 39 -0.29 22.55 11.77
N VAL A 40 0.22 21.98 12.87
CA VAL A 40 -0.51 21.72 14.09
C VAL A 40 0.18 22.36 15.27
N GLU A 41 -0.60 23.00 16.12
CA GLU A 41 -0.17 23.55 17.40
C GLU A 41 -0.94 22.81 18.52
N ALA A 42 -0.26 22.54 19.63
CA ALA A 42 -0.84 22.02 20.85
C ALA A 42 -0.24 22.73 22.06
N ASP A 43 -1.08 23.11 23.03
CA ASP A 43 -0.61 23.85 24.20
C ASP A 43 0.31 23.00 25.08
N ILE A 44 0.03 21.69 25.19
CA ILE A 44 0.86 20.74 25.91
C ILE A 44 0.86 19.40 25.17
N LEU A 45 2.04 18.78 25.03
CA LEU A 45 2.22 17.40 24.63
C LEU A 45 2.80 16.61 25.80
N ILE A 46 2.07 15.59 26.24
CA ILE A 46 2.50 14.65 27.30
C ILE A 46 3.11 13.43 26.64
N LYS A 47 4.26 12.99 27.13
CA LYS A 47 4.97 11.80 26.68
C LYS A 47 5.15 10.81 27.82
N LYS A 48 5.10 9.50 27.51
CA LYS A 48 5.45 8.41 28.41
C LYS A 48 6.52 7.55 27.76
N GLY A 49 7.66 7.37 28.39
CA GLY A 49 8.79 6.63 27.81
C GLY A 49 9.29 7.22 26.48
N GLY A 50 9.22 8.54 26.30
CA GLY A 50 9.56 9.24 25.07
C GLY A 50 8.50 9.18 23.96
N ILE A 51 7.38 8.52 24.20
CA ILE A 51 6.28 8.34 23.24
C ILE A 51 5.17 9.37 23.52
N ASN A 52 4.60 9.94 22.44
CA ASN A 52 3.45 10.84 22.54
C ASN A 52 2.26 10.10 23.15
N PHE A 53 1.81 10.57 24.32
CA PHE A 53 0.73 9.93 25.09
C PHE A 53 -0.58 10.70 25.00
N ALA A 54 -0.56 11.99 25.28
CA ALA A 54 -1.74 12.84 25.19
C ALA A 54 -1.38 14.26 24.80
N ILE A 55 -2.32 14.97 24.19
CA ILE A 55 -2.26 16.42 24.06
C ILE A 55 -3.25 17.09 25.01
N VAL A 56 -2.97 18.33 25.34
CA VAL A 56 -3.88 19.19 26.08
C VAL A 56 -4.10 20.47 25.29
N GLU A 57 -5.36 20.78 25.04
CA GLU A 57 -5.81 22.03 24.48
C GLU A 57 -6.44 22.88 25.57
N VAL A 58 -5.96 24.09 25.76
CA VAL A 58 -6.40 25.02 26.82
C VAL A 58 -7.11 26.20 26.20
N LYS A 59 -8.33 26.47 26.63
CA LYS A 59 -9.08 27.65 26.21
C LYS A 59 -9.54 28.47 27.40
N ALA A 60 -9.09 29.69 27.49
CA ALA A 60 -9.48 30.62 28.56
C ALA A 60 -10.89 31.21 28.36
N SER A 61 -11.60 30.84 27.32
CA SER A 61 -12.94 31.35 26.98
C SER A 61 -14.04 30.56 27.69
N GLN A 62 -15.02 31.28 28.22
CA GLN A 62 -16.20 30.70 28.90
C GLN A 62 -17.36 30.40 27.93
N TYR A 63 -17.22 30.67 26.63
CA TYR A 63 -18.30 30.42 25.66
C TYR A 63 -18.40 28.94 25.33
N ALA A 64 -19.60 28.36 25.33
CA ALA A 64 -19.86 26.96 25.02
C ALA A 64 -19.27 26.54 23.66
N LYS A 65 -19.38 27.39 22.63
CA LYS A 65 -18.77 27.15 21.31
C LYS A 65 -17.23 27.06 21.33
N ALA A 66 -16.57 27.74 22.29
CA ALA A 66 -15.12 27.66 22.42
C ALA A 66 -14.67 26.29 22.88
N PHE A 67 -15.44 25.61 23.73
CA PHE A 67 -15.16 24.25 24.14
C PHE A 67 -15.31 23.26 22.98
N GLU A 68 -16.37 23.37 22.19
CA GLU A 68 -16.56 22.49 21.01
C GLU A 68 -15.44 22.66 19.99
N LEU A 69 -15.02 23.89 19.70
CA LEU A 69 -13.90 24.18 18.83
C LEU A 69 -12.59 23.63 19.39
N ALA A 70 -12.37 23.74 20.70
CA ALA A 70 -11.21 23.17 21.35
C ALA A 70 -11.19 21.64 21.26
N VAL A 71 -12.34 20.98 21.39
CA VAL A 71 -12.47 19.52 21.18
C VAL A 71 -12.08 19.14 19.75
N MET A 72 -12.54 19.89 18.76
CA MET A 72 -12.18 19.65 17.35
C MET A 72 -10.67 19.85 17.11
N HIS A 73 -10.09 20.94 17.62
CA HIS A 73 -8.65 21.22 17.51
C HIS A 73 -7.81 20.14 18.19
N ALA A 74 -8.12 19.84 19.45
CA ALA A 74 -7.42 18.83 20.23
C ALA A 74 -7.47 17.46 19.56
N ARG A 75 -8.64 17.08 19.06
CA ARG A 75 -8.82 15.83 18.33
C ARG A 75 -7.97 15.78 17.06
N PHE A 76 -7.99 16.84 16.26
CA PHE A 76 -7.19 16.94 15.05
C PHE A 76 -5.70 16.87 15.35
N ALA A 77 -5.23 17.63 16.35
CA ALA A 77 -3.84 17.60 16.79
C ALA A 77 -3.44 16.22 17.34
N ALA A 78 -4.31 15.57 18.12
CA ALA A 78 -4.07 14.23 18.64
C ALA A 78 -3.90 13.18 17.52
N ILE A 79 -4.72 13.25 16.49
CA ILE A 79 -4.61 12.38 15.31
C ILE A 79 -3.28 12.62 14.58
N LEU A 80 -2.92 13.87 14.34
CA LEU A 80 -1.70 14.22 13.58
C LEU A 80 -0.42 13.93 14.36
N LEU A 81 -0.43 14.13 15.67
CA LEU A 81 0.70 13.84 16.56
C LEU A 81 0.71 12.37 17.04
N SER A 82 -0.23 11.55 16.56
CA SER A 82 -0.35 10.13 16.90
C SER A 82 -0.44 9.89 18.42
N THR A 83 -1.18 10.74 19.13
CA THR A 83 -1.45 10.56 20.56
C THR A 83 -2.74 9.77 20.77
N PRO A 84 -2.76 8.76 21.66
CA PRO A 84 -3.96 7.98 21.94
C PRO A 84 -5.06 8.75 22.69
N PHE A 85 -4.70 9.88 23.32
CA PHE A 85 -5.61 10.62 24.15
C PHE A 85 -5.48 12.13 23.96
N TYR A 86 -6.52 12.87 24.35
CA TYR A 86 -6.45 14.32 24.45
C TYR A 86 -7.34 14.89 25.55
N PHE A 87 -6.89 15.99 26.15
CA PHE A 87 -7.62 16.79 27.12
C PHE A 87 -8.08 18.08 26.46
N VAL A 88 -9.24 18.55 26.90
CA VAL A 88 -9.70 19.92 26.66
C VAL A 88 -10.01 20.56 28.00
N VAL A 89 -9.38 21.69 28.26
CA VAL A 89 -9.46 22.37 29.56
C VAL A 89 -9.92 23.82 29.37
N THR A 90 -10.96 24.19 30.08
CA THR A 90 -11.46 25.56 30.22
C THR A 90 -11.57 25.91 31.69
N PRO A 91 -11.81 27.19 32.10
CA PRO A 91 -11.96 27.57 33.48
C PRO A 91 -13.11 26.87 34.21
N GLU A 92 -14.16 26.48 33.48
CA GLU A 92 -15.38 25.91 34.04
C GLU A 92 -15.59 24.44 33.80
N LYS A 93 -14.79 23.86 32.85
CA LYS A 93 -14.98 22.50 32.44
C LYS A 93 -13.68 21.89 31.94
N PHE A 94 -13.47 20.63 32.28
CA PHE A 94 -12.48 19.82 31.57
C PHE A 94 -13.11 18.54 31.02
N ALA A 95 -12.53 18.01 29.94
CA ALA A 95 -12.90 16.72 29.41
C ALA A 95 -11.65 15.99 28.91
N TYR A 96 -11.73 14.68 28.96
CA TYR A 96 -10.69 13.76 28.52
C TYR A 96 -11.28 12.75 27.57
N PHE A 97 -10.60 12.55 26.45
CA PHE A 97 -11.11 11.77 25.34
C PHE A 97 -10.07 10.76 24.87
N GLN A 98 -10.54 9.66 24.31
CA GLN A 98 -9.74 8.78 23.49
C GLN A 98 -9.67 9.36 22.07
N SER A 99 -8.47 9.36 21.48
CA SER A 99 -8.22 9.85 20.12
C SER A 99 -8.53 8.76 19.08
N ASP A 100 -9.79 8.36 19.02
CA ASP A 100 -10.31 7.49 17.95
C ASP A 100 -11.08 8.32 16.90
N ILE A 101 -11.63 7.62 15.89
CA ILE A 101 -12.38 8.26 14.80
C ILE A 101 -13.58 9.04 15.33
N ASP A 102 -14.19 8.57 16.41
CA ASP A 102 -15.39 9.17 16.99
C ASP A 102 -15.10 10.14 18.13
N GLY A 103 -13.86 10.15 18.66
CA GLY A 103 -13.46 11.00 19.77
C GLY A 103 -14.19 10.64 21.05
N LYS A 104 -14.15 9.36 21.45
CA LYS A 104 -14.89 8.86 22.62
C LYS A 104 -14.57 9.65 23.88
N LEU A 105 -15.61 10.27 24.45
CA LEU A 105 -15.51 10.93 25.73
C LEU A 105 -15.30 9.89 26.84
N LEU A 106 -14.20 10.00 27.58
CA LEU A 106 -13.88 9.11 28.70
C LEU A 106 -14.28 9.70 30.03
N ARG A 107 -14.06 11.01 30.19
CA ARG A 107 -14.44 11.75 31.41
C ARG A 107 -14.75 13.21 31.09
N SER A 108 -15.73 13.78 31.74
CA SER A 108 -16.05 15.21 31.68
C SER A 108 -16.56 15.69 33.04
N GLU A 109 -16.06 16.84 33.50
CA GLU A 109 -16.42 17.45 34.75
C GLU A 109 -16.67 18.95 34.53
N SER A 110 -17.78 19.45 35.09
CA SER A 110 -18.13 20.88 35.02
C SER A 110 -17.51 21.66 36.20
N ARG A 111 -16.21 21.62 36.30
CA ARG A 111 -15.37 22.34 37.23
C ARG A 111 -13.95 22.48 36.71
N GLU A 112 -13.15 23.29 37.38
CA GLU A 112 -11.74 23.42 37.08
C GLU A 112 -10.99 22.08 37.32
N ILE A 113 -10.04 21.76 36.46
CA ILE A 113 -9.20 20.56 36.57
C ILE A 113 -8.22 20.73 37.76
N THR A 114 -7.96 19.64 38.46
CA THR A 114 -6.99 19.60 39.56
C THR A 114 -5.82 18.70 39.28
N GLU A 115 -4.72 18.84 40.00
CA GLU A 115 -3.56 17.95 39.94
C GLU A 115 -3.94 16.49 40.20
N PHE A 116 -4.88 16.25 41.12
CA PHE A 116 -5.41 14.92 41.41
C PHE A 116 -6.14 14.32 40.21
N ASP A 117 -6.93 15.12 39.48
CA ASP A 117 -7.61 14.63 38.25
C ASP A 117 -6.60 14.19 37.21
N ILE A 118 -5.59 15.00 36.94
CA ILE A 118 -4.54 14.72 35.96
C ILE A 118 -3.79 13.45 36.35
N THR A 119 -3.31 13.36 37.59
CA THR A 119 -2.58 12.19 38.11
C THR A 119 -3.43 10.94 38.09
N SER A 120 -4.69 11.04 38.48
CA SER A 120 -5.63 9.92 38.46
C SER A 120 -5.85 9.41 37.04
N ILE A 121 -6.08 10.31 36.09
CA ILE A 121 -6.27 9.96 34.68
C ILE A 121 -4.99 9.33 34.12
N LEU A 122 -3.83 9.98 34.28
CA LEU A 122 -2.57 9.48 33.73
C LEU A 122 -2.13 8.13 34.35
N ARG A 123 -2.53 7.85 35.60
CA ARG A 123 -2.31 6.55 36.28
C ARG A 123 -3.30 5.48 35.84
N SER A 124 -4.56 5.82 35.64
CA SER A 124 -5.62 4.88 35.25
C SER A 124 -5.47 4.44 33.79
N GLU A 125 -5.01 5.34 32.94
CA GLU A 125 -4.80 5.11 31.54
C GLU A 125 -3.37 4.59 31.28
N GLN A 126 -3.00 3.51 31.94
CA GLN A 126 -1.90 2.72 31.42
C GLN A 126 -2.37 2.19 30.06
N PRO A 127 -1.60 2.35 28.97
CA PRO A 127 -1.77 1.49 27.84
C PRO A 127 -1.53 0.08 28.40
N GLY A 128 -2.64 -0.62 28.67
CA GLY A 128 -2.59 -1.90 29.37
C GLY A 128 -1.58 -2.79 28.69
N GLU A 129 -0.78 -3.52 29.49
CA GLU A 129 -0.12 -4.71 28.99
C GLU A 129 -1.12 -5.43 28.12
N PHE A 130 -0.69 -5.89 26.96
CA PHE A 130 -1.50 -6.61 26.00
C PHE A 130 -2.34 -7.66 26.72
N ASP A 131 -3.59 -7.32 27.10
CA ASP A 131 -4.49 -8.20 27.83
C ASP A 131 -5.02 -9.24 26.87
N ASN A 132 -4.39 -10.38 26.87
CA ASN A 132 -4.75 -11.53 26.02
C ASN A 132 -6.23 -11.90 26.12
N LYS A 133 -6.86 -11.70 27.29
CA LYS A 133 -8.26 -12.04 27.48
C LYS A 133 -9.17 -11.03 26.78
N LYS A 134 -8.97 -9.75 27.05
CA LYS A 134 -9.70 -8.65 26.35
C LYS A 134 -9.47 -8.67 24.85
N TRP A 135 -8.26 -9.01 24.44
CA TRP A 135 -7.92 -9.16 23.02
C TRP A 135 -8.77 -10.24 22.34
N LYS A 136 -8.85 -11.43 22.93
CA LYS A 136 -9.67 -12.55 22.43
C LYS A 136 -11.15 -12.20 22.42
N GLU A 137 -11.67 -11.62 23.50
CA GLU A 137 -13.06 -11.19 23.62
C GLU A 137 -13.42 -10.17 22.52
N SER A 138 -12.55 -9.19 22.26
CA SER A 138 -12.73 -8.22 21.17
C SER A 138 -12.76 -8.89 19.79
N ILE A 139 -11.86 -9.82 19.52
CA ILE A 139 -11.84 -10.55 18.24
C ILE A 139 -13.11 -11.37 18.07
N GLU A 140 -13.55 -12.09 19.09
CA GLU A 140 -14.77 -12.90 19.05
C GLU A 140 -16.02 -12.04 18.83
N GLN A 141 -16.07 -10.86 19.47
CA GLN A 141 -17.17 -9.92 19.27
C GLN A 141 -17.20 -9.41 17.81
N ILE A 142 -16.07 -8.89 17.31
CA ILE A 142 -15.98 -8.39 15.93
C ILE A 142 -16.28 -9.51 14.92
N THR A 143 -15.81 -10.74 15.19
CA THR A 143 -16.10 -11.90 14.31
C THR A 143 -17.59 -12.14 14.18
N ARG A 144 -18.33 -12.13 15.29
CA ARG A 144 -19.80 -12.29 15.29
C ARG A 144 -20.49 -11.16 14.53
N GLU A 145 -20.09 -9.91 14.78
CA GLU A 145 -20.65 -8.74 14.08
C GLU A 145 -20.46 -8.84 12.55
N VAL A 146 -19.29 -9.34 12.11
CA VAL A 146 -18.99 -9.55 10.69
C VAL A 146 -19.81 -10.68 10.10
N GLU A 147 -19.97 -11.79 10.80
CA GLU A 147 -20.78 -12.93 10.34
C GLU A 147 -22.25 -12.55 10.15
N GLU A 148 -22.79 -11.72 11.04
CA GLU A 148 -24.16 -11.22 11.01
C GLU A 148 -24.37 -10.03 10.06
N SER A 149 -23.29 -9.37 9.61
CA SER A 149 -23.35 -8.18 8.76
C SER A 149 -23.97 -8.48 7.38
N THR A 150 -24.38 -7.44 6.68
CA THR A 150 -24.86 -7.50 5.28
C THR A 150 -23.72 -7.38 4.25
N ASP A 151 -22.47 -7.42 4.71
CA ASP A 151 -21.29 -7.29 3.86
C ASP A 151 -21.21 -8.35 2.76
N THR A 152 -20.53 -8.02 1.67
CA THR A 152 -20.32 -8.96 0.57
C THR A 152 -19.50 -10.17 1.03
N LYS A 153 -19.67 -11.31 0.34
CA LYS A 153 -18.89 -12.52 0.63
C LYS A 153 -17.38 -12.27 0.62
N LEU A 154 -16.90 -11.43 -0.31
CA LEU A 154 -15.48 -11.07 -0.42
C LEU A 154 -15.02 -10.26 0.79
N GLN A 155 -15.82 -9.28 1.21
CA GLN A 155 -15.53 -8.43 2.37
C GLN A 155 -15.46 -9.25 3.65
N LYS A 156 -16.46 -10.09 3.90
CA LYS A 156 -16.46 -11.01 5.04
C LYS A 156 -15.24 -11.92 5.04
N ALA A 157 -14.91 -12.53 3.90
CA ALA A 157 -13.74 -13.40 3.80
C ALA A 157 -12.44 -12.67 4.13
N ALA A 158 -12.24 -11.45 3.63
CA ALA A 158 -11.06 -10.65 3.90
C ALA A 158 -10.93 -10.26 5.39
N ILE A 159 -12.03 -9.82 6.00
CA ILE A 159 -12.05 -9.46 7.42
C ILE A 159 -11.79 -10.70 8.29
N LEU A 160 -12.39 -11.84 7.97
CA LEU A 160 -12.20 -13.07 8.72
C LEU A 160 -10.76 -13.60 8.62
N ILE A 161 -10.07 -13.44 7.48
CA ILE A 161 -8.64 -13.77 7.36
C ILE A 161 -7.81 -12.95 8.37
N VAL A 162 -8.09 -11.66 8.49
CA VAL A 162 -7.39 -10.78 9.45
C VAL A 162 -7.73 -11.20 10.88
N LEU A 163 -9.01 -11.31 11.23
CA LEU A 163 -9.43 -11.65 12.59
C LEU A 163 -8.92 -13.03 13.04
N GLU A 164 -8.95 -14.03 12.14
CA GLU A 164 -8.40 -15.35 12.42
C GLU A 164 -6.88 -15.28 12.69
N SER A 165 -6.18 -14.48 11.90
CA SER A 165 -4.74 -14.27 12.09
C SER A 165 -4.42 -13.60 13.42
N LEU A 166 -5.28 -12.69 13.87
CA LEU A 166 -5.12 -11.99 15.15
C LEU A 166 -5.36 -12.84 16.40
N LYS A 167 -5.85 -14.08 16.25
CA LYS A 167 -5.95 -15.05 17.36
C LYS A 167 -4.59 -15.60 17.77
N TYR A 168 -3.58 -15.55 16.92
CA TYR A 168 -2.27 -16.16 17.10
C TYR A 168 -1.16 -15.14 17.02
N LYS A 169 -0.35 -15.02 18.08
CA LYS A 169 0.72 -14.01 18.19
C LYS A 169 1.80 -14.10 17.12
N GLU A 170 2.03 -15.27 16.57
CA GLU A 170 2.99 -15.49 15.47
C GLU A 170 2.58 -14.83 14.15
N ASN A 171 1.32 -14.48 13.98
CA ASN A 171 0.78 -13.92 12.74
C ASN A 171 0.79 -12.38 12.70
N PHE A 172 1.15 -11.73 13.79
CA PHE A 172 1.21 -10.28 13.86
C PHE A 172 2.18 -9.79 14.92
N THR A 173 2.56 -8.53 14.80
CA THR A 173 3.25 -7.79 15.83
C THR A 173 2.47 -6.52 16.17
N THR A 174 2.67 -5.98 17.38
CA THR A 174 2.07 -4.72 17.78
C THR A 174 3.13 -3.63 17.88
N ASP A 175 2.89 -2.52 17.23
CA ASP A 175 3.64 -1.30 17.47
C ASP A 175 2.90 -0.45 18.51
N ASN A 176 3.39 -0.47 19.72
CA ASN A 176 2.80 0.26 20.84
C ASN A 176 2.91 1.78 20.66
N LYS A 177 3.87 2.27 19.87
CA LYS A 177 4.05 3.71 19.60
C LYS A 177 2.93 4.25 18.73
N THR A 178 2.64 3.56 17.65
CA THR A 178 1.64 3.98 16.67
C THR A 178 0.28 3.33 16.90
N ARG A 179 0.15 2.47 17.91
CA ARG A 179 -1.06 1.66 18.17
C ARG A 179 -1.50 0.89 16.93
N LYS A 180 -0.54 0.27 16.25
CA LYS A 180 -0.78 -0.51 15.05
C LYS A 180 -0.55 -1.99 15.29
N ILE A 181 -1.39 -2.78 14.62
CA ILE A 181 -1.21 -4.21 14.44
C ILE A 181 -0.56 -4.38 13.09
N LEU A 182 0.64 -4.91 13.05
CA LEU A 182 1.37 -5.22 11.83
C LEU A 182 1.19 -6.70 11.54
N LEU A 183 0.49 -7.02 10.47
CA LEU A 183 0.32 -8.41 10.02
C LEU A 183 1.65 -8.95 9.48
N THR A 184 1.86 -10.26 9.63
CA THR A 184 3.01 -10.90 9.00
C THR A 184 2.88 -10.90 7.47
N PRO A 185 3.99 -10.96 6.73
CA PRO A 185 3.95 -11.04 5.27
C PRO A 185 3.07 -12.18 4.74
N ASP A 186 3.10 -13.35 5.37
CA ASP A 186 2.27 -14.49 4.98
C ASP A 186 0.77 -14.22 5.16
N THR A 187 0.41 -13.53 6.24
CA THR A 187 -0.99 -13.13 6.48
C THR A 187 -1.43 -12.10 5.45
N GLU A 188 -0.59 -11.11 5.16
CA GLU A 188 -0.88 -10.12 4.12
C GLU A 188 -1.00 -10.78 2.75
N GLU A 189 -0.13 -11.72 2.39
CA GLU A 189 -0.20 -12.44 1.12
C GLU A 189 -1.52 -13.21 0.98
N ARG A 190 -1.93 -13.94 2.01
CA ARG A 190 -3.25 -14.62 2.03
C ARG A 190 -4.41 -13.66 1.86
N LEU A 191 -4.34 -12.49 2.49
CA LEU A 191 -5.35 -11.44 2.36
C LEU A 191 -5.41 -10.91 0.91
N PHE A 192 -4.29 -10.61 0.31
CA PHE A 192 -4.24 -10.11 -1.05
C PHE A 192 -4.61 -11.18 -2.08
N ASP A 193 -4.27 -12.44 -1.83
CA ASP A 193 -4.74 -13.56 -2.65
C ASP A 193 -6.27 -13.68 -2.63
N ALA A 194 -6.89 -13.41 -1.48
CA ALA A 194 -8.34 -13.38 -1.38
C ALA A 194 -8.96 -12.19 -2.13
N LEU A 195 -8.32 -11.01 -2.10
CA LEU A 195 -8.81 -9.78 -2.72
C LEU A 195 -8.60 -9.77 -4.25
N LEU A 196 -7.40 -10.03 -4.71
CA LEU A 196 -7.02 -9.92 -6.12
C LEU A 196 -7.12 -11.25 -6.89
N GLY A 197 -7.10 -12.36 -6.16
CA GLY A 197 -7.03 -13.69 -6.73
C GLY A 197 -5.62 -14.05 -7.23
N VAL A 198 -5.29 -15.32 -7.14
CA VAL A 198 -4.05 -15.85 -7.72
C VAL A 198 -4.24 -16.03 -9.22
N TYR A 199 -3.29 -15.58 -10.02
CA TYR A 199 -3.31 -15.87 -11.46
C TYR A 199 -3.03 -17.35 -11.70
N LYS A 200 -4.05 -18.10 -12.16
CA LYS A 200 -4.02 -19.57 -12.26
C LYS A 200 -3.67 -20.09 -13.65
N LYS A 201 -3.71 -19.24 -14.68
CA LYS A 201 -3.36 -19.65 -16.03
C LYS A 201 -1.84 -19.83 -16.16
N LYS A 202 -1.42 -20.78 -16.96
CA LYS A 202 -0.01 -21.12 -17.17
C LYS A 202 0.69 -20.25 -18.23
N ALA A 203 -0.05 -19.31 -18.82
CA ALA A 203 0.49 -18.42 -19.84
C ALA A 203 -0.08 -17.01 -19.70
N VAL A 204 0.72 -16.03 -20.12
CA VAL A 204 0.34 -14.62 -20.29
C VAL A 204 0.76 -14.16 -21.69
N CYS A 205 0.20 -13.06 -22.18
CA CYS A 205 0.70 -12.44 -23.41
C CYS A 205 1.17 -11.00 -23.13
N ARG A 206 2.08 -10.52 -23.98
CA ARG A 206 2.62 -9.15 -23.89
C ARG A 206 2.73 -8.55 -25.29
N PHE A 207 2.25 -7.33 -25.42
CA PHE A 207 2.36 -6.54 -26.65
C PHE A 207 3.59 -5.64 -26.58
N THR A 208 4.38 -5.61 -27.66
CA THR A 208 5.61 -4.81 -27.70
C THR A 208 6.07 -4.55 -29.13
N SER A 209 7.00 -3.60 -29.29
CA SER A 209 7.61 -3.35 -30.59
C SER A 209 8.49 -4.51 -31.03
N LEU A 210 8.67 -4.63 -32.35
CA LEU A 210 9.58 -5.61 -32.96
C LEU A 210 11.02 -5.45 -32.47
N ASN A 211 11.47 -4.21 -32.30
CA ASN A 211 12.81 -3.91 -31.82
C ASN A 211 13.03 -4.39 -30.36
N SER A 212 12.03 -4.28 -29.53
CA SER A 212 12.12 -4.72 -28.12
C SER A 212 12.35 -6.23 -28.02
N ILE A 213 11.54 -7.03 -28.74
CA ILE A 213 11.71 -8.50 -28.72
C ILE A 213 13.00 -8.93 -29.41
N PHE A 214 13.39 -8.28 -30.53
CA PHE A 214 14.65 -8.54 -31.19
C PHE A 214 15.85 -8.36 -30.24
N ARG A 215 15.86 -7.26 -29.48
CA ARG A 215 16.91 -7.03 -28.48
C ARG A 215 16.92 -8.12 -27.40
N THR A 216 15.76 -8.53 -26.87
CA THR A 216 15.68 -9.60 -25.89
C THR A 216 16.26 -10.91 -26.41
N ILE A 217 15.91 -11.31 -27.64
CA ILE A 217 16.41 -12.54 -28.25
C ILE A 217 17.92 -12.44 -28.51
N ASN A 218 18.37 -11.33 -29.08
CA ASN A 218 19.77 -11.15 -29.46
C ASN A 218 20.72 -11.04 -28.25
N THR A 219 20.25 -10.49 -27.15
CA THR A 219 21.08 -10.31 -25.93
C THR A 219 20.89 -11.42 -24.90
N GLY A 220 19.85 -12.24 -24.99
CA GLY A 220 19.47 -13.20 -23.98
C GLY A 220 19.04 -12.54 -22.65
N LYS A 221 18.67 -11.25 -22.68
CA LYS A 221 18.30 -10.48 -21.50
C LYS A 221 16.91 -9.87 -21.62
N GLN A 222 16.07 -10.09 -20.62
CA GLN A 222 14.77 -9.42 -20.46
C GLN A 222 14.92 -8.23 -19.54
N SER A 223 14.56 -7.05 -20.03
CA SER A 223 14.56 -5.84 -19.23
C SER A 223 13.20 -5.60 -18.54
N MET A 224 13.24 -5.12 -17.31
CA MET A 224 12.09 -4.59 -16.60
C MET A 224 12.33 -3.12 -16.24
N CYS A 225 11.34 -2.27 -16.47
CA CYS A 225 11.39 -0.85 -16.16
C CYS A 225 10.93 -0.61 -14.73
N SER A 226 11.53 0.37 -14.06
CA SER A 226 10.97 0.89 -12.82
C SER A 226 9.57 1.46 -13.06
N ILE A 227 8.72 1.35 -12.06
CA ILE A 227 7.35 1.87 -12.13
C ILE A 227 7.28 3.38 -12.41
N VAL A 228 8.32 4.13 -12.05
CA VAL A 228 8.40 5.58 -12.35
C VAL A 228 8.52 5.89 -13.84
N ALA A 229 8.95 4.92 -14.66
CA ALA A 229 9.11 5.08 -16.10
C ALA A 229 7.84 4.76 -16.89
N MET A 230 6.75 4.45 -16.20
CA MET A 230 5.50 4.16 -16.88
C MET A 230 4.89 5.44 -17.45
N ASN A 231 4.27 5.29 -18.62
CA ASN A 231 3.63 6.39 -19.35
C ASN A 231 2.51 7.05 -18.57
N ASP A 232 1.87 6.28 -17.70
CA ASP A 232 0.77 6.73 -16.89
C ASP A 232 1.23 7.13 -15.48
N LYS A 233 1.13 8.43 -15.18
CA LYS A 233 1.45 8.98 -13.85
C LYS A 233 0.55 8.43 -12.74
N SER A 234 -0.63 7.93 -13.08
CA SER A 234 -1.55 7.34 -12.09
C SER A 234 -1.01 6.03 -11.50
N GLU A 235 -0.09 5.35 -12.17
CA GLU A 235 0.53 4.11 -11.70
C GLU A 235 1.14 4.20 -10.28
N THR A 236 1.55 5.40 -9.88
CA THR A 236 2.16 5.64 -8.56
C THR A 236 1.24 6.39 -7.59
N SER A 237 0.12 6.98 -8.06
CA SER A 237 -0.72 7.86 -7.24
C SER A 237 -2.15 7.36 -7.03
N TYR A 238 -2.65 6.47 -7.89
CA TYR A 238 -4.07 6.09 -7.95
C TYR A 238 -4.66 5.67 -6.60
N VAL A 239 -4.01 4.74 -5.89
CA VAL A 239 -4.53 4.25 -4.60
C VAL A 239 -4.61 5.38 -3.57
N GLY A 240 -3.58 6.24 -3.53
CA GLY A 240 -3.56 7.39 -2.66
C GLY A 240 -4.67 8.40 -2.95
N GLU A 241 -4.94 8.64 -4.22
CA GLU A 241 -6.01 9.55 -4.66
C GLU A 241 -7.39 8.95 -4.37
N TYR A 242 -7.57 7.65 -4.57
CA TYR A 242 -8.79 6.94 -4.23
C TYR A 242 -9.10 7.04 -2.73
N PHE A 243 -8.11 6.84 -1.87
CA PHE A 243 -8.27 6.95 -0.43
C PHE A 243 -8.62 8.38 0.00
N LYS A 244 -8.00 9.40 -0.60
CA LYS A 244 -8.38 10.80 -0.38
C LYS A 244 -9.82 11.08 -0.81
N PHE A 245 -10.23 10.56 -1.94
CA PHE A 245 -11.61 10.66 -2.43
C PHE A 245 -12.61 10.06 -1.42
N LYS A 246 -12.27 8.92 -0.83
CA LYS A 246 -13.06 8.29 0.25
C LYS A 246 -12.92 9.02 1.59
N LYS A 247 -12.29 10.18 1.64
CA LYS A 247 -12.02 10.95 2.87
C LYS A 247 -11.27 10.14 3.94
N TRP A 248 -10.60 9.08 3.52
CA TRP A 248 -9.77 8.29 4.43
C TRP A 248 -8.45 9.03 4.65
N ASN A 249 -8.08 9.22 5.93
CA ASN A 249 -6.90 10.01 6.26
C ASN A 249 -5.61 9.25 5.90
N PHE A 250 -5.01 9.65 4.78
CA PHE A 250 -3.79 9.07 4.23
C PHE A 250 -2.60 9.07 5.21
N ASN A 251 -2.55 10.05 6.13
CA ASN A 251 -1.50 10.12 7.15
C ASN A 251 -1.55 8.96 8.17
N LYS A 252 -2.65 8.19 8.19
CA LYS A 252 -2.75 6.95 8.96
C LYS A 252 -2.05 5.76 8.30
N MET A 253 -1.54 5.91 7.08
CA MET A 253 -0.81 4.88 6.35
C MET A 253 0.58 5.36 5.95
N PRO A 254 1.55 5.42 6.86
CA PRO A 254 2.92 5.81 6.53
C PRO A 254 3.55 4.90 5.46
N TYR A 255 3.01 3.71 5.25
CA TYR A 255 3.49 2.71 4.30
C TYR A 255 3.01 2.92 2.86
N LEU A 256 1.98 3.76 2.61
CA LEU A 256 1.55 4.12 1.25
C LEU A 256 2.34 5.28 0.66
N GLN A 257 3.08 6.01 1.47
CA GLN A 257 4.02 7.01 0.97
C GLN A 257 5.25 6.28 0.44
N SER A 258 5.11 5.64 -0.72
CA SER A 258 6.26 5.17 -1.47
C SER A 258 7.06 6.39 -1.90
N GLY A 259 8.15 6.63 -1.20
CA GLY A 259 9.13 7.64 -1.62
C GLY A 259 9.89 7.18 -2.87
N PRO A 260 10.72 8.04 -3.45
CA PRO A 260 11.55 7.70 -4.62
C PRO A 260 12.35 6.40 -4.45
N ASN A 261 12.74 6.05 -3.23
CA ASN A 261 13.45 4.80 -2.95
C ASN A 261 12.60 3.55 -3.18
N ASP A 262 11.30 3.59 -2.83
CA ASP A 262 10.41 2.45 -3.08
C ASP A 262 10.11 2.27 -4.56
N TRP A 263 9.95 3.36 -5.28
CA TRP A 263 9.73 3.32 -6.73
C TRP A 263 10.94 2.74 -7.47
N ASN A 264 12.14 3.12 -7.06
CA ASN A 264 13.39 2.63 -7.64
C ASN A 264 13.69 1.16 -7.27
N ASN A 265 12.95 0.57 -6.34
CA ASN A 265 13.02 -0.85 -5.99
C ASN A 265 11.89 -1.69 -6.61
N SER A 266 10.94 -1.05 -7.30
CA SER A 266 9.79 -1.71 -7.94
C SER A 266 9.93 -1.68 -9.46
N PHE A 267 10.05 -2.85 -10.07
CA PHE A 267 10.19 -3.03 -11.52
C PHE A 267 9.04 -3.86 -12.04
N ILE A 268 8.45 -3.48 -13.15
CA ILE A 268 7.28 -4.15 -13.70
C ILE A 268 7.45 -4.59 -15.13
N THR A 269 6.75 -5.67 -15.46
CA THR A 269 6.41 -6.06 -16.81
C THR A 269 4.89 -6.19 -16.90
N SER A 270 4.27 -5.31 -17.68
CA SER A 270 2.85 -5.39 -17.98
C SER A 270 2.62 -6.46 -19.03
N CYS A 271 1.88 -7.49 -18.67
CA CYS A 271 1.35 -8.51 -19.54
C CYS A 271 -0.17 -8.39 -19.58
N CYS A 272 -0.81 -9.15 -20.43
CA CYS A 272 -2.26 -9.29 -20.48
C CYS A 272 -2.65 -10.74 -20.20
N ASP A 273 -3.92 -10.95 -19.82
CA ASP A 273 -4.46 -12.29 -19.77
C ASP A 273 -4.28 -12.96 -21.15
N ILE A 274 -3.95 -14.25 -21.17
CA ILE A 274 -3.67 -14.98 -22.42
C ILE A 274 -4.87 -14.96 -23.38
N ASP A 275 -6.07 -14.74 -22.89
CA ASP A 275 -7.26 -14.60 -23.72
C ASP A 275 -7.24 -13.34 -24.61
N GLN A 276 -6.34 -12.40 -24.33
CA GLN A 276 -6.07 -11.21 -25.15
C GLN A 276 -5.07 -11.49 -26.29
N GLU A 277 -4.53 -12.71 -26.42
CA GLU A 277 -3.62 -13.03 -27.51
C GLU A 277 -4.27 -12.66 -28.85
N ASN A 278 -3.58 -11.86 -29.65
CA ASN A 278 -4.06 -11.34 -30.94
C ASN A 278 -5.21 -10.29 -30.84
N ASP A 279 -5.39 -9.61 -29.69
CA ASP A 279 -6.32 -8.49 -29.60
C ASP A 279 -5.82 -7.29 -30.41
N PHE A 280 -6.67 -6.78 -31.31
CA PHE A 280 -6.28 -5.70 -32.22
C PHE A 280 -6.09 -4.35 -31.51
N THR A 281 -6.90 -4.06 -30.51
CA THR A 281 -6.78 -2.83 -29.70
C THR A 281 -5.44 -2.82 -28.98
N MET A 282 -5.07 -3.94 -28.39
CA MET A 282 -3.81 -4.08 -27.68
C MET A 282 -2.61 -4.02 -28.65
N LEU A 283 -2.70 -4.64 -29.83
CA LEU A 283 -1.69 -4.52 -30.87
C LEU A 283 -1.50 -3.07 -31.32
N ARG A 284 -2.58 -2.31 -31.48
CA ARG A 284 -2.49 -0.89 -31.86
C ARG A 284 -1.87 -0.05 -30.77
N MET A 285 -2.30 -0.23 -29.53
CA MET A 285 -1.89 0.62 -28.40
C MET A 285 -0.44 0.35 -27.97
N TYR A 286 -0.01 -0.93 -27.96
CA TYR A 286 1.22 -1.35 -27.29
C TYR A 286 2.22 -2.07 -28.18
N ALA A 287 1.90 -2.30 -29.46
CA ALA A 287 2.75 -2.98 -30.41
C ALA A 287 2.97 -2.13 -31.68
N ASP A 288 3.41 -0.90 -31.53
CA ASP A 288 3.79 0.01 -32.62
C ASP A 288 2.71 0.12 -33.70
N ASP A 289 1.51 0.54 -33.32
CA ASP A 289 0.32 0.62 -34.19
C ASP A 289 0.06 -0.68 -34.99
N ALA A 290 0.14 -1.80 -34.29
CA ALA A 290 -0.04 -3.15 -34.85
C ALA A 290 1.02 -3.60 -35.85
N LYS A 291 2.19 -2.95 -35.88
CA LYS A 291 3.39 -3.39 -36.64
C LYS A 291 4.34 -4.20 -35.76
N GLY A 292 4.16 -4.22 -34.46
CA GLY A 292 4.96 -4.97 -33.50
C GLY A 292 4.46 -6.41 -33.33
N VAL A 293 4.56 -6.93 -32.10
CA VAL A 293 4.29 -8.35 -31.83
C VAL A 293 3.47 -8.52 -30.55
N CYS A 294 2.69 -9.59 -30.50
CA CYS A 294 2.17 -10.18 -29.28
C CYS A 294 3.02 -11.40 -28.91
N ILE A 295 3.64 -11.36 -27.74
CA ILE A 295 4.49 -12.44 -27.23
C ILE A 295 3.66 -13.30 -26.28
N LYS A 296 3.67 -14.60 -26.45
CA LYS A 296 3.13 -15.57 -25.51
C LYS A 296 4.24 -16.07 -24.60
N TYR A 297 4.05 -15.91 -23.31
CA TYR A 297 4.95 -16.43 -22.29
C TYR A 297 4.29 -17.54 -21.49
N LYS A 298 5.05 -18.61 -21.23
CA LYS A 298 4.73 -19.60 -20.21
C LYS A 298 5.15 -19.04 -18.85
N VAL A 299 4.26 -19.13 -17.87
CA VAL A 299 4.55 -18.78 -16.48
C VAL A 299 5.22 -19.97 -15.81
N LEU A 300 6.43 -19.77 -15.31
CA LEU A 300 7.18 -20.73 -14.52
C LEU A 300 6.73 -20.72 -13.06
N ASP A 301 7.19 -21.69 -12.27
CA ASP A 301 6.89 -21.73 -10.84
C ASP A 301 7.56 -20.56 -10.11
N LEU A 302 6.76 -19.55 -9.75
CA LEU A 302 7.23 -18.32 -9.08
C LEU A 302 7.99 -18.56 -7.78
N ARG A 303 7.75 -19.69 -7.11
CA ARG A 303 8.49 -20.05 -5.87
C ARG A 303 9.99 -20.22 -6.12
N GLN A 304 10.39 -20.49 -7.34
CA GLN A 304 11.79 -20.56 -7.76
C GLN A 304 12.40 -19.19 -8.07
N PHE A 305 11.59 -18.12 -8.10
CA PHE A 305 11.98 -16.77 -8.46
C PHE A 305 11.59 -15.78 -7.35
N PRO A 306 12.25 -15.82 -6.18
CA PRO A 306 11.93 -14.93 -5.08
C PRO A 306 12.07 -13.45 -5.48
N GLY A 307 11.20 -12.62 -4.94
CA GLY A 307 11.10 -11.21 -5.29
C GLY A 307 10.15 -10.91 -6.46
N PHE A 308 9.69 -11.94 -7.20
CA PHE A 308 8.68 -11.78 -8.24
C PHE A 308 7.26 -12.06 -7.73
N ILE A 309 6.33 -11.23 -8.16
CA ILE A 309 4.90 -11.35 -7.83
C ILE A 309 4.12 -11.21 -9.14
N LEU A 310 3.24 -12.17 -9.45
CA LEU A 310 2.38 -12.15 -10.63
C LEU A 310 0.92 -12.14 -10.17
N ARG A 311 0.16 -11.08 -10.52
CA ARG A 311 -1.27 -10.94 -10.19
C ARG A 311 -2.01 -10.22 -11.30
N LYS A 312 -3.32 -10.42 -11.35
CA LYS A 312 -4.19 -9.57 -12.14
C LYS A 312 -4.27 -8.18 -11.51
N VAL A 313 -4.37 -7.18 -12.37
CA VAL A 313 -4.70 -5.83 -11.94
C VAL A 313 -6.20 -5.75 -11.68
N SER A 314 -6.56 -5.13 -10.57
CA SER A 314 -7.95 -4.81 -10.23
C SER A 314 -8.30 -3.41 -10.74
N TYR A 315 -9.49 -3.26 -11.30
CA TYR A 315 -9.93 -2.01 -11.91
C TYR A 315 -11.13 -1.42 -11.18
N GLN A 316 -11.15 -0.10 -11.12
CA GLN A 316 -12.30 0.65 -10.66
C GLN A 316 -13.54 0.28 -11.49
N ARG A 317 -14.71 0.23 -10.86
CA ARG A 317 -15.99 -0.01 -11.55
C ARG A 317 -16.52 1.24 -12.25
N LYS A 318 -17.51 1.05 -13.11
CA LYS A 318 -18.18 2.14 -13.85
C LYS A 318 -18.86 3.19 -12.96
N ASP A 319 -19.26 2.80 -11.77
CA ASP A 319 -19.86 3.68 -10.76
C ASP A 319 -18.84 4.45 -9.91
N GLY A 320 -17.56 4.34 -10.23
CA GLY A 320 -16.48 4.99 -9.49
C GLY A 320 -16.05 4.27 -8.20
N THR A 321 -16.66 3.12 -7.88
CA THR A 321 -16.25 2.30 -6.73
C THR A 321 -15.07 1.39 -7.07
N HIS A 322 -14.27 1.06 -6.07
CA HIS A 322 -13.22 0.05 -6.16
C HIS A 322 -13.35 -0.91 -4.98
N PRO A 323 -14.11 -1.99 -5.12
CA PRO A 323 -14.52 -2.83 -3.99
C PRO A 323 -13.36 -3.36 -3.16
N GLU A 324 -12.25 -3.75 -3.81
CA GLU A 324 -11.08 -4.27 -3.13
C GLU A 324 -10.40 -3.18 -2.28
N LEU A 325 -10.33 -1.94 -2.78
CA LEU A 325 -9.79 -0.80 -2.01
C LEU A 325 -10.75 -0.38 -0.88
N ASP A 326 -12.06 -0.43 -1.11
CA ASP A 326 -13.06 -0.17 -0.07
C ASP A 326 -12.95 -1.20 1.07
N ILE A 327 -12.71 -2.48 0.74
CA ILE A 327 -12.44 -3.54 1.73
C ILE A 327 -11.16 -3.24 2.50
N ILE A 328 -10.07 -2.85 1.82
CA ILE A 328 -8.80 -2.49 2.46
C ILE A 328 -9.01 -1.34 3.44
N ILE A 329 -9.76 -0.29 3.07
CA ILE A 329 -10.10 0.81 3.98
C ILE A 329 -10.83 0.29 5.22
N GLY A 330 -11.78 -0.62 5.04
CA GLY A 330 -12.49 -1.29 6.15
C GLY A 330 -11.53 -2.04 7.07
N LEU A 331 -10.62 -2.84 6.50
CA LEU A 331 -9.61 -3.58 7.25
C LEU A 331 -8.70 -2.69 8.08
N LEU A 332 -8.25 -1.57 7.50
CA LEU A 332 -7.41 -0.58 8.19
C LEU A 332 -8.15 0.17 9.30
N SER A 333 -9.47 0.08 9.32
CA SER A 333 -10.36 0.67 10.33
C SER A 333 -10.69 -0.31 11.45
N ILE A 334 -10.35 -1.60 11.33
CA ILE A 334 -10.55 -2.59 12.38
C ILE A 334 -9.77 -2.17 13.62
N ASN A 335 -10.49 -2.00 14.73
CA ASN A 335 -9.92 -1.64 16.03
C ASN A 335 -10.07 -2.81 16.98
N VAL A 336 -8.97 -3.38 17.42
CA VAL A 336 -8.93 -4.43 18.45
C VAL A 336 -8.23 -3.87 19.66
N ASN A 337 -8.97 -3.68 20.74
CA ASN A 337 -8.45 -3.17 22.02
C ASN A 337 -7.59 -1.91 21.90
N GLY A 338 -8.02 -0.94 21.09
CA GLY A 338 -7.33 0.34 20.87
C GLY A 338 -6.17 0.28 19.84
N TYR A 339 -5.96 -0.86 19.19
CA TYR A 339 -4.99 -0.99 18.10
C TYR A 339 -5.71 -1.10 16.76
N THR A 340 -5.22 -0.42 15.75
CA THR A 340 -5.75 -0.49 14.38
C THR A 340 -4.83 -1.29 13.48
N THR A 341 -5.43 -2.05 12.56
CA THR A 341 -4.67 -2.85 11.60
C THR A 341 -3.83 -1.97 10.67
N ALA A 342 -2.62 -2.40 10.36
CA ALA A 342 -1.77 -1.83 9.34
C ALA A 342 -1.35 -2.91 8.34
N LEU A 343 -1.17 -2.52 7.10
CA LEU A 343 -0.78 -3.38 5.99
C LEU A 343 0.54 -2.86 5.39
N PRO A 344 1.70 -3.23 5.96
CA PRO A 344 3.01 -2.79 5.49
C PRO A 344 3.27 -3.09 4.00
N SER A 345 2.75 -4.22 3.50
CA SER A 345 2.91 -4.61 2.10
C SER A 345 2.07 -3.77 1.12
N MET A 346 1.25 -2.82 1.61
CA MET A 346 0.49 -1.92 0.71
C MET A 346 1.38 -1.12 -0.24
N SER A 347 2.63 -0.83 0.14
CA SER A 347 3.62 -0.23 -0.76
C SER A 347 3.90 -1.07 -2.01
N ILE A 348 3.68 -2.37 -1.93
CA ILE A 348 3.81 -3.34 -3.04
C ILE A 348 2.46 -3.48 -3.76
N TRP A 349 1.39 -3.70 -3.00
CA TRP A 349 0.08 -4.05 -3.54
C TRP A 349 -0.59 -2.88 -4.27
N GLN A 350 -0.28 -1.61 -3.91
CA GLN A 350 -0.78 -0.43 -4.62
C GLN A 350 -0.54 -0.49 -6.14
N HIS A 351 0.46 -1.23 -6.59
CA HIS A 351 0.80 -1.37 -8.00
C HIS A 351 -0.14 -2.33 -8.77
N PHE A 352 -1.11 -2.92 -8.12
CA PHE A 352 -2.08 -3.84 -8.73
C PHE A 352 -3.49 -3.26 -8.83
N PHE A 353 -3.63 -1.94 -8.70
CA PHE A 353 -4.90 -1.24 -8.81
C PHE A 353 -4.82 -0.15 -9.86
N LYS A 354 -5.83 -0.07 -10.73
CA LYS A 354 -5.91 0.92 -11.80
C LYS A 354 -7.28 1.57 -11.89
N PRO A 355 -7.37 2.80 -12.43
CA PRO A 355 -8.63 3.39 -12.82
C PRO A 355 -9.31 2.57 -13.93
N LYS A 356 -10.61 2.78 -14.07
CA LYS A 356 -11.48 2.01 -14.97
C LYS A 356 -11.12 2.16 -16.46
N GLU A 357 -10.56 3.29 -16.83
CA GLU A 357 -10.20 3.62 -18.22
C GLU A 357 -9.26 2.59 -18.84
N TYR A 358 -8.53 1.84 -18.01
CA TYR A 358 -7.56 0.82 -18.40
C TYR A 358 -8.10 -0.62 -18.34
N ASP A 359 -9.39 -0.82 -18.06
CA ASP A 359 -9.96 -2.17 -17.85
C ASP A 359 -9.91 -3.06 -19.09
N PHE A 360 -9.81 -2.46 -20.28
CA PHE A 360 -9.66 -3.16 -21.57
C PHE A 360 -8.33 -3.92 -21.69
N GLU A 361 -7.30 -3.48 -20.95
CA GLU A 361 -5.98 -4.13 -20.97
C GLU A 361 -6.01 -5.55 -20.38
N LYS A 362 -6.95 -5.85 -19.50
CA LYS A 362 -6.99 -7.13 -18.74
C LYS A 362 -5.61 -7.51 -18.22
N GLU A 363 -4.93 -6.53 -17.64
CA GLU A 363 -3.53 -6.63 -17.28
C GLU A 363 -3.26 -7.74 -16.26
N VAL A 364 -2.20 -8.49 -16.51
CA VAL A 364 -1.56 -9.39 -15.58
C VAL A 364 -0.16 -8.85 -15.35
N ARG A 365 0.08 -8.29 -14.19
CA ARG A 365 1.33 -7.59 -13.87
C ARG A 365 2.32 -8.53 -13.23
N LEU A 366 3.53 -8.58 -13.77
CA LEU A 366 4.70 -9.14 -13.11
C LEU A 366 5.46 -7.99 -12.45
N LEU A 367 5.51 -8.01 -11.13
CA LEU A 367 6.27 -7.07 -10.30
C LEU A 367 7.52 -7.78 -9.78
N TYR A 368 8.67 -7.12 -9.85
CA TYR A 368 9.90 -7.50 -9.16
C TYR A 368 10.27 -6.48 -8.11
N ARG A 369 10.56 -6.96 -6.89
CA ARG A 369 11.01 -6.15 -5.76
C ARG A 369 12.46 -6.45 -5.43
N LYS A 370 13.33 -5.46 -5.68
CA LYS A 370 14.77 -5.60 -5.44
C LYS A 370 15.13 -5.75 -3.96
N ASP A 371 14.35 -5.12 -3.07
CA ASP A 371 14.56 -5.14 -1.61
C ASP A 371 14.04 -6.41 -0.91
N LYS A 372 13.31 -7.27 -1.61
CA LYS A 372 12.74 -8.49 -1.00
C LYS A 372 13.67 -9.70 -1.04
N GLY A 373 14.90 -9.52 -1.44
CA GLY A 373 15.89 -10.58 -1.57
C GLY A 373 15.61 -11.51 -2.76
N GLY A 374 16.47 -12.43 -3.02
CA GLY A 374 16.33 -13.40 -4.09
C GLY A 374 17.32 -13.18 -5.21
N ILE A 375 16.92 -13.50 -6.45
CA ILE A 375 17.76 -13.37 -7.62
C ILE A 375 18.07 -11.89 -7.85
N GLN A 376 19.31 -11.49 -7.61
CA GLN A 376 19.72 -10.12 -7.92
C GLN A 376 19.80 -9.97 -9.44
N PRO A 377 19.24 -8.91 -10.03
CA PRO A 377 19.44 -8.62 -11.43
C PRO A 377 20.92 -8.40 -11.67
N ASN A 378 21.43 -8.90 -12.81
CA ASN A 378 22.85 -8.82 -13.13
C ASN A 378 23.37 -7.39 -13.19
N GLU A 379 22.49 -6.46 -13.59
CA GLU A 379 22.82 -5.05 -13.71
C GLU A 379 21.58 -4.19 -13.50
N THR A 380 21.77 -3.10 -12.74
CA THR A 380 20.83 -1.97 -12.72
C THR A 380 21.49 -0.83 -13.47
N PHE A 381 20.86 -0.34 -14.49
CA PHE A 381 21.36 0.79 -15.28
C PHE A 381 20.26 1.82 -15.48
N TRP A 382 20.67 3.05 -15.76
CA TRP A 382 19.76 4.16 -15.97
C TRP A 382 19.57 4.41 -17.45
N ILE A 383 18.33 4.66 -17.83
CA ILE A 383 18.00 5.09 -19.19
C ILE A 383 17.30 6.44 -19.15
N LEU A 384 17.47 7.21 -20.20
CA LEU A 384 16.59 8.31 -20.54
C LEU A 384 15.55 7.77 -21.53
N ASN A 385 14.29 7.85 -21.16
CA ASN A 385 13.20 7.63 -22.11
C ASN A 385 12.94 8.95 -22.84
N ASP A 386 13.40 9.05 -24.08
CA ASP A 386 13.33 10.30 -24.86
C ASP A 386 11.89 10.69 -25.18
N GLU A 387 10.96 9.74 -25.27
CA GLU A 387 9.55 10.01 -25.56
C GLU A 387 8.87 10.79 -24.41
N PHE A 388 9.24 10.47 -23.17
CA PHE A 388 8.62 11.06 -21.97
C PHE A 388 9.58 11.95 -21.18
N ASN A 389 10.85 12.08 -21.59
CA ASN A 389 11.91 12.80 -20.87
C ASN A 389 12.03 12.34 -19.39
N ILE A 390 11.92 11.04 -19.17
CA ILE A 390 12.01 10.44 -17.84
C ILE A 390 13.31 9.64 -17.72
N VAL A 391 14.12 9.97 -16.73
CA VAL A 391 15.28 9.16 -16.33
C VAL A 391 14.79 8.08 -15.36
N SER A 392 15.04 6.83 -15.68
CA SER A 392 14.52 5.70 -14.92
C SER A 392 15.54 4.55 -14.85
N PRO A 393 15.59 3.84 -13.69
CA PRO A 393 16.36 2.63 -13.62
C PRO A 393 15.67 1.47 -14.35
N LEU A 394 16.49 0.64 -14.97
CA LEU A 394 16.13 -0.66 -15.52
C LEU A 394 16.90 -1.77 -14.81
N VAL A 395 16.31 -2.95 -14.79
CA VAL A 395 16.99 -4.18 -14.38
C VAL A 395 16.89 -5.20 -15.50
N ASN A 396 17.96 -5.98 -15.68
CA ASN A 396 18.02 -7.06 -16.66
C ASN A 396 18.05 -8.42 -15.96
N PHE A 397 17.30 -9.35 -16.51
CA PHE A 397 17.28 -10.75 -16.10
C PHE A 397 17.73 -11.61 -17.28
N GLU A 398 18.51 -12.63 -16.99
CA GLU A 398 18.89 -13.59 -18.00
C GLU A 398 17.73 -14.52 -18.33
N VAL A 399 17.53 -14.74 -19.62
CA VAL A 399 16.48 -15.59 -20.19
C VAL A 399 17.06 -16.59 -21.17
N THR A 400 18.28 -17.06 -20.89
CA THR A 400 18.96 -18.03 -21.72
C THR A 400 18.68 -19.46 -21.27
N THR A 401 18.97 -20.42 -22.13
CA THR A 401 18.84 -21.84 -21.81
C THR A 401 19.81 -22.29 -20.73
N ALA A 402 21.01 -21.69 -20.72
CA ALA A 402 22.04 -22.01 -19.74
C ALA A 402 21.76 -21.37 -18.38
N HIS A 403 21.13 -20.21 -18.37
CA HIS A 403 20.86 -19.47 -17.16
C HIS A 403 19.56 -18.66 -17.29
N ASN A 404 18.58 -18.97 -16.47
CA ASN A 404 17.31 -18.27 -16.46
C ASN A 404 17.00 -17.72 -15.06
N THR A 405 16.91 -16.39 -14.97
CA THR A 405 16.58 -15.66 -13.75
C THR A 405 15.23 -14.95 -13.83
N TYR A 406 14.43 -15.22 -14.86
CA TYR A 406 13.16 -14.58 -15.16
C TYR A 406 12.00 -15.59 -15.20
N PRO A 407 10.86 -15.33 -14.55
CA PRO A 407 9.80 -16.31 -14.38
C PRO A 407 8.90 -16.49 -15.61
N LEU A 408 9.10 -15.72 -16.70
CA LEU A 408 8.32 -15.84 -17.91
C LEU A 408 9.21 -16.38 -19.05
N GLN A 409 8.85 -17.55 -19.57
CA GLN A 409 9.58 -18.23 -20.65
C GLN A 409 8.87 -17.99 -21.97
N LEU A 410 9.61 -17.59 -23.00
CA LEU A 410 9.07 -17.40 -24.36
C LEU A 410 8.49 -18.72 -24.90
N GLU A 411 7.21 -18.73 -25.25
CA GLU A 411 6.49 -19.90 -25.81
C GLU A 411 6.03 -19.69 -27.25
N GLY A 412 5.71 -18.45 -27.59
CA GLY A 412 5.24 -18.13 -28.94
C GLY A 412 5.25 -16.63 -29.22
N MET A 413 5.05 -16.29 -30.49
CA MET A 413 5.00 -14.92 -30.96
C MET A 413 4.01 -14.79 -32.10
N THR A 414 3.13 -13.79 -32.05
CA THR A 414 2.24 -13.42 -33.15
C THR A 414 2.66 -12.06 -33.66
N LEU A 415 3.02 -12.01 -34.94
CA LEU A 415 3.39 -10.79 -35.64
C LEU A 415 2.14 -9.98 -35.96
N GLY A 416 2.18 -8.67 -35.72
CA GLY A 416 1.04 -7.78 -35.90
C GLY A 416 0.57 -7.70 -37.37
N PRO A 417 -0.73 -7.45 -37.60
CA PRO A 417 -1.32 -7.49 -38.94
C PRO A 417 -0.83 -6.36 -39.87
N LYS A 418 -0.28 -5.28 -39.34
CA LYS A 418 0.28 -4.16 -40.11
C LYS A 418 1.81 -4.29 -40.32
N MET A 419 2.40 -5.39 -39.88
CA MET A 419 3.84 -5.61 -40.04
C MET A 419 4.18 -5.79 -41.53
N ARG A 420 5.09 -4.96 -42.05
CA ARG A 420 5.64 -5.15 -43.40
C ARG A 420 6.52 -6.41 -43.39
N GLU A 421 6.50 -7.15 -44.50
CA GLU A 421 7.33 -8.35 -44.69
C GLU A 421 7.19 -9.38 -43.54
N ALA A 422 5.95 -9.57 -43.05
CA ALA A 422 5.67 -10.43 -41.89
C ALA A 422 6.15 -11.88 -42.13
N ASP A 423 6.03 -12.39 -43.37
CA ASP A 423 6.48 -13.74 -43.75
C ASP A 423 8.00 -13.88 -43.68
N ILE A 424 8.72 -12.85 -44.12
CA ILE A 424 10.20 -12.81 -44.03
C ILE A 424 10.60 -12.73 -42.57
N ASN A 425 10.00 -11.83 -41.80
CA ASN A 425 10.28 -11.67 -40.37
C ASN A 425 10.00 -12.95 -39.60
N SER A 426 8.89 -13.65 -39.88
CA SER A 426 8.55 -14.92 -39.23
C SER A 426 9.64 -15.96 -39.43
N ARG A 427 10.15 -16.11 -40.68
CA ARG A 427 11.25 -17.05 -41.01
C ARG A 427 12.56 -16.64 -40.35
N GLN A 428 12.89 -15.34 -40.35
CA GLN A 428 14.15 -14.83 -39.77
C GLN A 428 14.14 -14.97 -38.25
N PHE A 429 13.05 -14.69 -37.57
CA PHE A 429 12.94 -14.92 -36.14
C PHE A 429 13.03 -16.41 -35.79
N SER A 430 12.40 -17.30 -36.58
CA SER A 430 12.52 -18.73 -36.38
C SER A 430 13.99 -19.18 -36.53
N HIS A 431 14.70 -18.65 -37.49
CA HIS A 431 16.13 -18.95 -37.68
C HIS A 431 16.99 -18.38 -36.55
N LEU A 432 16.77 -17.11 -36.17
CA LEU A 432 17.46 -16.47 -35.06
C LEU A 432 17.31 -17.26 -33.75
N LEU A 433 16.09 -17.68 -33.41
CA LEU A 433 15.81 -18.49 -32.24
C LEU A 433 16.51 -19.86 -32.26
N GLN A 434 16.70 -20.45 -33.41
CA GLN A 434 17.42 -21.73 -33.58
C GLN A 434 18.94 -21.58 -33.50
N THR A 435 19.47 -20.43 -33.95
CA THR A 435 20.91 -20.23 -34.16
C THR A 435 21.59 -19.37 -33.10
N ALA A 436 20.82 -18.79 -32.17
CA ALA A 436 21.36 -17.89 -31.13
C ALA A 436 22.33 -18.56 -30.11
N GLY A 437 22.68 -19.83 -30.31
CA GLY A 437 23.70 -20.56 -29.58
C GLY A 437 23.42 -20.64 -28.08
N PRO A 438 24.42 -20.45 -27.19
CA PRO A 438 24.23 -20.50 -25.73
C PRO A 438 23.34 -19.36 -25.19
N ASN A 439 23.11 -18.33 -25.98
CA ASN A 439 22.13 -17.27 -25.68
C ASN A 439 20.74 -17.59 -26.20
N SER A 440 20.53 -18.76 -26.79
CA SER A 440 19.23 -19.22 -27.26
C SER A 440 18.21 -19.21 -26.11
N LEU A 441 17.07 -18.58 -26.34
CA LEU A 441 15.91 -18.61 -25.42
C LEU A 441 15.20 -19.96 -25.43
N ILE A 442 15.73 -20.94 -26.15
CA ILE A 442 15.05 -22.20 -26.45
C ILE A 442 15.72 -23.34 -25.69
N ASN A 443 15.15 -23.68 -24.53
CA ASN A 443 15.16 -25.04 -24.01
C ASN A 443 13.71 -25.52 -23.94
N GLY A 444 13.23 -26.15 -24.99
CA GLY A 444 11.85 -26.62 -24.93
C GLY A 444 11.22 -26.74 -26.32
N PRO A 445 9.90 -26.95 -26.37
CA PRO A 445 9.18 -27.03 -27.63
C PRO A 445 9.43 -25.78 -28.47
N GLN A 446 9.55 -26.00 -29.77
CA GLN A 446 9.80 -24.92 -30.74
C GLN A 446 8.89 -23.72 -30.46
N VAL A 447 9.48 -22.52 -30.31
CA VAL A 447 8.72 -21.28 -30.20
C VAL A 447 7.90 -21.10 -31.47
N GLY A 448 6.57 -21.15 -31.31
CA GLY A 448 5.67 -20.96 -32.45
C GLY A 448 5.63 -19.50 -32.87
N ILE A 449 5.98 -19.22 -34.14
CA ILE A 449 5.84 -17.89 -34.73
C ILE A 449 4.74 -17.93 -35.78
N LYS A 450 3.75 -17.06 -35.62
CA LYS A 450 2.64 -16.93 -36.56
C LYS A 450 2.39 -15.46 -36.92
N VAL A 451 1.78 -15.23 -38.04
CA VAL A 451 1.29 -13.92 -38.46
C VAL A 451 -0.15 -13.79 -37.98
N SER A 452 -0.53 -12.62 -37.51
CA SER A 452 -1.94 -12.34 -37.11
C SER A 452 -2.88 -12.56 -38.31
N ASP A 453 -4.00 -13.20 -38.05
CA ASP A 453 -5.08 -13.45 -38.98
C ASP A 453 -6.11 -12.30 -39.07
N ILE A 454 -5.87 -11.21 -38.36
CA ILE A 454 -6.72 -10.02 -38.42
C ILE A 454 -6.60 -9.33 -39.77
N THR A 455 -7.66 -9.36 -40.56
CA THR A 455 -7.69 -8.79 -41.91
C THR A 455 -8.49 -7.51 -42.04
N HIS A 456 -9.38 -7.22 -41.09
CA HIS A 456 -10.26 -6.06 -41.11
C HIS A 456 -9.80 -5.01 -40.11
N TYR A 457 -8.84 -4.17 -40.50
CA TYR A 457 -8.39 -3.03 -39.75
C TYR A 457 -8.36 -1.80 -40.66
N ARG A 458 -9.09 -0.78 -40.27
CA ARG A 458 -9.07 0.54 -40.93
C ARG A 458 -8.66 1.63 -39.94
#